data_7192a847d973bceaacc6654dd3d0cf22
#
_entry.id   7192a847d973bceaacc6654dd3d0cf22
#
_cell.length_a   1.000
_cell.length_b   1.000
_cell.length_c   1.000
_cell.angle_alpha   90.00
_cell.angle_beta   90.00
_cell.angle_gamma   90.00
#
_symmetry.space_group_name_H-M   'P 1'
#
loop_
_entity.id
_entity.type
_entity.pdbx_description
1 polymer ?
#
loop_
_entity_poly.entity_id
_entity_poly.type
_entity_poly.pdbx_seq_one_letter_code
_entity_poly.pdbx_strand_id
1 'polypeptide(L)'
;MKVEVAAATDIGLVRDHNEDAYLAQGPLYAVADGMGGHLGGEVASATALETVARVLTDAGIDALADAVRQANRAVYDRQASDLEVAGMGTTLTAVALEGSQLHVAHVGDSRGYLLRDGKLQLLTQDHSLVGEMMREGSLTEAQARVHPRRSALTRALGISGDIEVDAFEVPLRAGDRILLCTDGLSGMIEDRRLRDILKGRTGAPEVCATLIAEANTNGGVDNVTAVIIDLVAEEGDNPAPVEADISSAEPALPPEKRGWFRRCFGKQ
;
A
#
# COMPACT_ATOMS: atom_id res chain seq x y z
N MET A 1 11.43 1.70 -21.02
CA MET A 1 10.76 2.55 -19.97
C MET A 1 11.75 2.79 -18.85
N LYS A 2 12.09 4.04 -18.53
CA LYS A 2 12.95 4.42 -17.41
C LYS A 2 12.11 4.56 -16.13
N VAL A 3 12.65 4.13 -14.99
CA VAL A 3 11.99 4.28 -13.70
C VAL A 3 12.74 5.33 -12.89
N GLU A 4 12.02 6.33 -12.38
CA GLU A 4 12.53 7.33 -11.45
C GLU A 4 11.81 7.17 -10.11
N VAL A 5 12.57 7.13 -9.01
CA VAL A 5 12.04 6.79 -7.69
C VAL A 5 12.48 7.84 -6.68
N ALA A 6 11.57 8.16 -5.77
CA ALA A 6 11.88 8.87 -4.54
C ALA A 6 11.11 8.28 -3.37
N ALA A 7 11.71 8.32 -2.20
CA ALA A 7 11.07 7.92 -0.96
C ALA A 7 11.39 8.93 0.14
N ALA A 8 10.47 9.11 1.04
CA ALA A 8 10.64 9.92 2.23
C ALA A 8 9.82 9.34 3.38
N THR A 9 10.36 9.45 4.59
CA THR A 9 9.68 9.11 5.84
C THR A 9 9.92 10.22 6.86
N ASP A 10 8.95 10.44 7.73
CA ASP A 10 9.00 11.44 8.79
C ASP A 10 8.26 10.91 10.03
N ILE A 11 8.77 11.25 11.20
CA ILE A 11 8.18 10.81 12.48
C ILE A 11 6.80 11.42 12.74
N GLY A 12 6.45 12.50 12.05
CA GLY A 12 5.26 13.29 12.35
C GLY A 12 5.49 14.27 13.49
N LEU A 13 4.40 14.81 14.05
CA LEU A 13 4.45 15.83 15.09
C LEU A 13 4.02 15.33 16.47
N VAL A 14 3.54 14.10 16.58
CA VAL A 14 2.93 13.55 17.81
C VAL A 14 3.65 12.30 18.31
N ARG A 15 4.24 11.51 17.43
CA ARG A 15 4.93 10.27 17.80
C ARG A 15 6.34 10.56 18.29
N ASP A 16 6.85 9.71 19.20
CA ASP A 16 8.21 9.78 19.74
C ASP A 16 9.20 8.95 18.92
N HIS A 17 8.72 7.95 18.19
CA HIS A 17 9.51 7.03 17.38
C HIS A 17 8.89 6.87 16.00
N ASN A 18 9.71 6.54 15.00
CA ASN A 18 9.23 6.21 13.67
C ASN A 18 9.22 4.69 13.49
N GLU A 19 8.04 4.11 13.48
CA GLU A 19 7.82 2.66 13.30
C GLU A 19 7.56 2.30 11.82
N ASP A 20 7.46 3.30 10.94
CA ASP A 20 7.38 3.10 9.50
C ASP A 20 8.73 2.67 8.93
N ALA A 21 8.68 1.85 7.89
CA ALA A 21 9.85 1.53 7.07
C ALA A 21 9.48 1.49 5.58
N TYR A 22 10.45 1.68 4.71
CA TYR A 22 10.24 1.58 3.26
C TYR A 22 11.39 0.89 2.54
N LEU A 23 11.12 0.37 1.36
CA LEU A 23 12.08 -0.15 0.41
C LEU A 23 11.92 0.59 -0.92
N ALA A 24 13.00 1.15 -1.44
CA ALA A 24 13.02 1.89 -2.70
C ALA A 24 14.21 1.46 -3.58
N GLN A 25 14.33 0.15 -3.78
CA GLN A 25 15.41 -0.46 -4.54
C GLN A 25 14.81 -1.31 -5.68
N GLY A 26 14.82 -0.77 -6.90
CA GLY A 26 14.26 -1.48 -8.03
C GLY A 26 14.85 -2.88 -8.24
N PRO A 27 14.03 -3.83 -8.68
CA PRO A 27 12.66 -3.68 -9.12
C PRO A 27 11.59 -3.74 -7.99
N LEU A 28 11.98 -3.88 -6.72
CA LEU A 28 11.11 -4.02 -5.56
C LEU A 28 10.97 -2.68 -4.81
N TYR A 29 9.72 -2.31 -4.50
CA TYR A 29 9.39 -1.13 -3.71
C TYR A 29 8.32 -1.50 -2.69
N ALA A 30 8.41 -0.97 -1.47
CA ALA A 30 7.44 -1.29 -0.43
C ALA A 30 7.39 -0.22 0.66
N VAL A 31 6.26 -0.18 1.37
CA VAL A 31 6.08 0.52 2.63
C VAL A 31 5.53 -0.45 3.66
N ALA A 32 5.91 -0.26 4.91
CA ALA A 32 5.45 -1.03 6.06
C ALA A 32 5.24 -0.07 7.23
N ASP A 33 4.07 -0.15 7.87
CA ASP A 33 3.69 0.59 9.05
C ASP A 33 3.71 -0.36 10.23
N GLY A 34 4.67 -0.13 11.12
CA GLY A 34 4.93 -0.99 12.27
C GLY A 34 4.02 -0.66 13.44
N MET A 35 3.56 -1.70 14.14
CA MET A 35 2.78 -1.57 15.37
C MET A 35 3.31 -2.47 16.46
N GLY A 36 3.29 -1.97 17.70
CA GLY A 36 3.74 -2.72 18.88
C GLY A 36 4.32 -1.78 19.93
N GLY A 37 4.29 -2.17 21.21
CA GLY A 37 4.84 -1.35 22.27
C GLY A 37 6.35 -1.10 22.12
N HIS A 38 6.81 0.09 22.48
CA HIS A 38 8.23 0.51 22.51
C HIS A 38 8.96 0.37 21.17
N LEU A 39 9.73 -0.70 20.98
CA LEU A 39 10.53 -0.97 19.77
C LEU A 39 9.86 -1.98 18.82
N GLY A 40 8.70 -2.51 19.20
CA GLY A 40 8.06 -3.61 18.49
C GLY A 40 7.70 -3.28 17.05
N GLY A 41 7.13 -2.09 16.82
CA GLY A 41 6.70 -1.67 15.48
C GLY A 41 7.87 -1.48 14.53
N GLU A 42 8.92 -0.78 14.95
CA GLU A 42 10.15 -0.58 14.16
C GLU A 42 10.80 -1.92 13.78
N VAL A 43 10.87 -2.85 14.75
CA VAL A 43 11.42 -4.18 14.51
C VAL A 43 10.55 -4.98 13.56
N ALA A 44 9.22 -4.88 13.65
CA ALA A 44 8.28 -5.60 12.78
C ALA A 44 8.38 -5.12 11.32
N SER A 45 8.29 -3.79 11.10
CA SER A 45 8.37 -3.20 9.76
C SER A 45 9.71 -3.48 9.08
N ALA A 46 10.83 -3.32 9.82
CA ALA A 46 12.16 -3.64 9.30
C ALA A 46 12.31 -5.13 8.97
N THR A 47 11.89 -6.04 9.89
CA THR A 47 11.96 -7.50 9.67
C THR A 47 11.16 -7.93 8.44
N ALA A 48 9.98 -7.35 8.23
CA ALA A 48 9.15 -7.65 7.07
C ALA A 48 9.85 -7.24 5.76
N LEU A 49 10.32 -6.01 5.67
CA LEU A 49 10.99 -5.50 4.46
C LEU A 49 12.29 -6.23 4.15
N GLU A 50 13.14 -6.47 5.16
CA GLU A 50 14.39 -7.23 5.00
C GLU A 50 14.12 -8.65 4.50
N THR A 51 13.04 -9.29 5.00
CA THR A 51 12.69 -10.64 4.56
C THR A 51 12.23 -10.63 3.12
N VAL A 52 11.32 -9.74 2.72
CA VAL A 52 10.86 -9.65 1.32
C VAL A 52 12.04 -9.36 0.39
N ALA A 53 12.91 -8.40 0.72
CA ALA A 53 14.08 -8.07 -0.10
C ALA A 53 15.06 -9.24 -0.25
N ARG A 54 15.22 -10.06 0.79
CA ARG A 54 16.13 -11.21 0.78
C ARG A 54 15.59 -12.41 0.01
N VAL A 55 14.27 -12.67 0.08
CA VAL A 55 13.69 -13.91 -0.48
C VAL A 55 13.12 -13.72 -1.87
N LEU A 56 12.81 -12.49 -2.27
CA LEU A 56 12.31 -12.21 -3.61
C LEU A 56 13.45 -12.34 -4.63
N THR A 57 13.51 -13.49 -5.30
CA THR A 57 14.51 -13.79 -6.35
C THR A 57 13.97 -13.56 -7.76
N ASP A 58 12.66 -13.39 -7.89
CA ASP A 58 11.94 -13.18 -9.14
C ASP A 58 10.84 -12.14 -8.91
N ALA A 59 10.53 -11.33 -9.91
CA ALA A 59 9.55 -10.25 -9.77
C ALA A 59 8.09 -10.70 -9.97
N GLY A 60 7.84 -11.97 -10.30
CA GLY A 60 6.50 -12.50 -10.57
C GLY A 60 5.55 -12.43 -9.37
N ILE A 61 4.25 -12.40 -9.66
CA ILE A 61 3.20 -12.21 -8.64
C ILE A 61 3.20 -13.29 -7.56
N ASP A 62 3.37 -14.54 -7.93
CA ASP A 62 3.40 -15.64 -6.97
C ASP A 62 4.64 -15.55 -6.06
N ALA A 63 5.79 -15.18 -6.63
CA ALA A 63 7.03 -14.98 -5.87
C ALA A 63 6.89 -13.82 -4.88
N LEU A 64 6.26 -12.70 -5.27
CA LEU A 64 6.01 -11.58 -4.39
C LEU A 64 5.04 -11.93 -3.26
N ALA A 65 3.93 -12.62 -3.56
CA ALA A 65 2.98 -13.06 -2.56
C ALA A 65 3.61 -14.05 -1.57
N ASP A 66 4.44 -14.97 -2.04
CA ASP A 66 5.17 -15.91 -1.19
C ASP A 66 6.24 -15.22 -0.33
N ALA A 67 6.91 -14.20 -0.87
CA ALA A 67 7.84 -13.37 -0.09
C ALA A 67 7.13 -12.66 1.07
N VAL A 68 5.91 -12.13 0.85
CA VAL A 68 5.09 -11.51 1.91
C VAL A 68 4.65 -12.54 2.96
N ARG A 69 4.27 -13.77 2.56
CA ARG A 69 3.95 -14.85 3.52
C ARG A 69 5.18 -15.23 4.37
N GLN A 70 6.36 -15.29 3.77
CA GLN A 70 7.61 -15.53 4.49
C GLN A 70 7.95 -14.39 5.45
N ALA A 71 7.71 -13.13 5.04
CA ALA A 71 7.84 -11.97 5.92
C ALA A 71 6.90 -12.05 7.12
N ASN A 72 5.63 -12.43 6.90
CA ASN A 72 4.70 -12.70 8.00
C ASN A 72 5.27 -13.73 8.98
N ARG A 73 5.78 -14.83 8.48
CA ARG A 73 6.34 -15.88 9.32
C ARG A 73 7.55 -15.39 10.11
N ALA A 74 8.44 -14.61 9.48
CA ALA A 74 9.62 -14.07 10.14
C ALA A 74 9.25 -13.13 11.31
N VAL A 75 8.26 -12.24 11.11
CA VAL A 75 7.76 -11.35 12.17
C VAL A 75 7.09 -12.16 13.29
N TYR A 76 6.24 -13.13 12.92
CA TYR A 76 5.55 -13.98 13.88
C TYR A 76 6.51 -14.81 14.74
N ASP A 77 7.52 -15.46 14.14
CA ASP A 77 8.48 -16.28 14.85
C ASP A 77 9.41 -15.43 15.74
N ARG A 78 9.75 -14.21 15.31
CA ARG A 78 10.58 -13.29 16.08
C ARG A 78 9.88 -12.83 17.38
N GLN A 79 8.61 -12.42 17.32
CA GLN A 79 7.88 -12.04 18.53
C GLN A 79 7.67 -13.22 19.49
N ALA A 80 7.58 -14.46 18.98
CA ALA A 80 7.44 -15.64 19.82
C ALA A 80 8.74 -15.99 20.56
N SER A 81 9.89 -15.59 20.02
CA SER A 81 11.22 -15.88 20.58
C SER A 81 11.79 -14.74 21.45
N ASP A 82 11.24 -13.52 21.35
CA ASP A 82 11.75 -12.32 22.00
C ASP A 82 10.60 -11.56 22.69
N LEU A 83 10.60 -11.59 24.03
CA LEU A 83 9.56 -10.95 24.83
C LEU A 83 9.56 -9.42 24.76
N GLU A 84 10.67 -8.80 24.36
CA GLU A 84 10.76 -7.33 24.24
C GLU A 84 9.94 -6.80 23.07
N VAL A 85 9.69 -7.65 22.06
CA VAL A 85 8.89 -7.34 20.88
C VAL A 85 7.60 -8.17 20.80
N ALA A 86 7.16 -8.75 21.91
CA ALA A 86 5.92 -9.54 21.98
C ALA A 86 4.71 -8.68 21.57
N GLY A 87 3.87 -9.21 20.68
CA GLY A 87 2.70 -8.50 20.15
C GLY A 87 3.01 -7.51 19.03
N MET A 88 4.25 -7.48 18.51
CA MET A 88 4.58 -6.66 17.35
C MET A 88 3.88 -7.17 16.09
N GLY A 89 3.60 -6.26 15.19
CA GLY A 89 3.06 -6.54 13.86
C GLY A 89 3.38 -5.40 12.90
N THR A 90 3.03 -5.56 11.65
CA THR A 90 3.19 -4.50 10.65
C THR A 90 2.23 -4.67 9.49
N THR A 91 1.88 -3.58 8.83
CA THR A 91 1.31 -3.62 7.48
C THR A 91 2.42 -3.95 6.48
N LEU A 92 2.06 -4.28 5.26
CA LEU A 92 2.99 -4.34 4.15
C LEU A 92 2.25 -4.11 2.83
N THR A 93 2.67 -3.08 2.09
CA THR A 93 2.28 -2.87 0.69
C THR A 93 3.54 -2.89 -0.16
N ALA A 94 3.71 -3.98 -0.92
CA ALA A 94 4.88 -4.22 -1.74
C ALA A 94 4.49 -4.29 -3.22
N VAL A 95 5.35 -3.74 -4.08
CA VAL A 95 5.20 -3.84 -5.54
C VAL A 95 6.52 -4.23 -6.18
N ALA A 96 6.44 -5.07 -7.20
CA ALA A 96 7.58 -5.45 -8.03
C ALA A 96 7.30 -5.12 -9.49
N LEU A 97 8.31 -4.54 -10.17
CA LEU A 97 8.24 -4.18 -11.58
C LEU A 97 8.87 -5.28 -12.44
N GLU A 98 8.10 -5.84 -13.36
CA GLU A 98 8.57 -6.78 -14.38
C GLU A 98 8.12 -6.33 -15.77
N GLY A 99 9.04 -5.80 -16.56
CA GLY A 99 8.72 -5.25 -17.89
C GLY A 99 7.71 -4.11 -17.81
N SER A 100 6.49 -4.34 -18.29
CA SER A 100 5.36 -3.41 -18.23
C SER A 100 4.27 -3.87 -17.26
N GLN A 101 4.59 -4.74 -16.32
CA GLN A 101 3.67 -5.21 -15.29
C GLN A 101 4.13 -4.72 -13.91
N LEU A 102 3.16 -4.32 -13.10
CA LEU A 102 3.30 -4.08 -11.68
C LEU A 102 2.64 -5.23 -10.93
N HIS A 103 3.43 -6.03 -10.26
CA HIS A 103 2.93 -7.03 -9.32
C HIS A 103 2.73 -6.36 -7.97
N VAL A 104 1.57 -6.52 -7.36
CA VAL A 104 1.20 -5.91 -6.08
C VAL A 104 0.90 -7.01 -5.08
N ALA A 105 1.48 -6.93 -3.89
CA ALA A 105 1.12 -7.77 -2.75
C ALA A 105 0.86 -6.88 -1.53
N HIS A 106 -0.27 -7.09 -0.86
CA HIS A 106 -0.76 -6.16 0.14
C HIS A 106 -1.38 -6.85 1.34
N VAL A 107 -1.06 -6.33 2.53
CA VAL A 107 -1.67 -6.66 3.83
C VAL A 107 -1.68 -5.40 4.71
N GLY A 108 -2.83 -5.04 5.25
CA GLY A 108 -2.97 -3.90 6.16
C GLY A 108 -3.79 -2.76 5.58
N ASP A 109 -3.53 -1.54 5.99
CA ASP A 109 -4.19 -0.31 5.55
C ASP A 109 -3.23 0.77 5.01
N SER A 110 -1.95 0.44 4.86
CA SER A 110 -1.05 1.19 3.97
C SER A 110 -1.55 1.06 2.54
N ARG A 111 -1.40 2.09 1.73
CA ARG A 111 -2.08 2.15 0.43
C ARG A 111 -1.13 2.23 -0.76
N GLY A 112 -1.56 1.65 -1.88
CA GLY A 112 -0.98 1.82 -3.19
C GLY A 112 -1.95 2.55 -4.13
N TYR A 113 -1.46 3.58 -4.82
CA TYR A 113 -2.23 4.36 -5.80
C TYR A 113 -1.53 4.38 -7.14
N LEU A 114 -2.33 4.47 -8.22
CA LEU A 114 -1.89 4.72 -9.58
C LEU A 114 -2.47 6.05 -10.07
N LEU A 115 -1.62 6.98 -10.45
CA LEU A 115 -2.01 8.15 -11.22
C LEU A 115 -1.74 7.89 -12.70
N ARG A 116 -2.81 7.85 -13.49
CA ARG A 116 -2.79 7.67 -14.94
C ARG A 116 -3.72 8.68 -15.62
N ASP A 117 -3.24 9.40 -16.62
CA ASP A 117 -4.02 10.42 -17.38
C ASP A 117 -4.72 11.42 -16.46
N GLY A 118 -4.07 11.76 -15.34
CA GLY A 118 -4.58 12.68 -14.34
C GLY A 118 -5.74 12.12 -13.48
N LYS A 119 -6.02 10.84 -13.54
CA LYS A 119 -6.96 10.15 -12.66
C LYS A 119 -6.17 9.36 -11.62
N LEU A 120 -6.51 9.54 -10.34
CA LEU A 120 -5.96 8.77 -9.24
C LEU A 120 -6.86 7.56 -8.99
N GLN A 121 -6.26 6.38 -8.95
CA GLN A 121 -6.92 5.12 -8.65
C GLN A 121 -6.27 4.51 -7.41
N LEU A 122 -7.06 4.19 -6.39
CA LEU A 122 -6.62 3.36 -5.29
C LEU A 122 -6.53 1.90 -5.78
N LEU A 123 -5.37 1.28 -5.61
CA LEU A 123 -5.12 -0.10 -6.05
C LEU A 123 -5.40 -1.11 -4.93
N THR A 124 -5.11 -0.76 -3.68
CA THR A 124 -5.25 -1.64 -2.52
C THR A 124 -6.60 -1.49 -1.84
N GLN A 125 -6.96 -2.46 -1.01
CA GLN A 125 -8.15 -2.41 -0.16
C GLN A 125 -7.72 -2.46 1.31
N ASP A 126 -8.08 -1.46 2.10
CA ASP A 126 -7.71 -1.42 3.51
C ASP A 126 -8.23 -2.63 4.27
N HIS A 127 -7.35 -3.36 4.93
CA HIS A 127 -7.67 -4.42 5.88
C HIS A 127 -7.84 -3.82 7.28
N SER A 128 -8.82 -2.94 7.41
CA SER A 128 -9.21 -2.31 8.65
C SER A 128 -10.72 -2.45 8.88
N LEU A 129 -11.14 -2.34 10.14
CA LEU A 129 -12.55 -2.39 10.50
C LEU A 129 -13.37 -1.36 9.71
N VAL A 130 -12.87 -0.13 9.63
CA VAL A 130 -13.57 0.95 8.91
C VAL A 130 -13.55 0.70 7.38
N GLY A 131 -12.48 0.11 6.86
CA GLY A 131 -12.39 -0.31 5.46
C GLY A 131 -13.46 -1.36 5.11
N GLU A 132 -13.68 -2.34 5.97
CA GLU A 132 -14.74 -3.35 5.80
C GLU A 132 -16.13 -2.71 5.88
N MET A 133 -16.37 -1.83 6.86
CA MET A 133 -17.65 -1.12 7.01
C MET A 133 -17.95 -0.20 5.83
N MET A 134 -16.93 0.42 5.22
CA MET A 134 -17.12 1.20 3.98
C MET A 134 -17.49 0.32 2.79
N ARG A 135 -16.83 -0.84 2.62
CA ARG A 135 -17.17 -1.80 1.56
C ARG A 135 -18.58 -2.38 1.69
N GLU A 136 -19.06 -2.56 2.92
CA GLU A 136 -20.43 -2.98 3.22
C GLU A 136 -21.47 -1.86 3.06
N GLY A 137 -21.01 -0.61 2.82
CA GLY A 137 -21.89 0.57 2.74
C GLY A 137 -22.40 1.06 4.08
N SER A 138 -21.85 0.57 5.21
CA SER A 138 -22.23 0.95 6.58
C SER A 138 -21.64 2.28 7.01
N LEU A 139 -20.51 2.71 6.38
CA LEU A 139 -19.86 3.99 6.62
C LEU A 139 -19.54 4.70 5.31
N THR A 140 -19.64 6.02 5.33
CA THR A 140 -19.03 6.88 4.30
C THR A 140 -17.56 7.13 4.64
N GLU A 141 -16.74 7.55 3.66
CA GLU A 141 -15.34 7.91 3.87
C GLU A 141 -15.19 8.99 4.97
N ALA A 142 -16.03 10.02 4.96
CA ALA A 142 -16.01 11.07 5.97
C ALA A 142 -16.28 10.54 7.40
N GLN A 143 -17.16 9.55 7.55
CA GLN A 143 -17.43 8.91 8.83
C GLN A 143 -16.28 8.00 9.26
N ALA A 144 -15.65 7.28 8.31
CA ALA A 144 -14.51 6.42 8.58
C ALA A 144 -13.30 7.20 9.12
N ARG A 145 -13.01 8.37 8.56
CA ARG A 145 -11.90 9.25 8.99
C ARG A 145 -11.97 9.68 10.45
N VAL A 146 -13.17 9.83 11.03
CA VAL A 146 -13.38 10.25 12.43
C VAL A 146 -13.83 9.12 13.33
N HIS A 147 -13.87 7.89 12.84
CA HIS A 147 -14.34 6.74 13.62
C HIS A 147 -13.37 6.42 14.78
N PRO A 148 -13.86 6.12 16.00
CA PRO A 148 -12.99 5.83 17.16
C PRO A 148 -12.05 4.63 16.96
N ARG A 149 -12.40 3.68 16.09
CA ARG A 149 -11.60 2.50 15.75
C ARG A 149 -11.06 2.53 14.33
N ARG A 150 -10.72 3.72 13.81
CA ARG A 150 -10.20 3.87 12.44
C ARG A 150 -8.88 3.14 12.20
N SER A 151 -8.04 3.02 13.24
CA SER A 151 -6.75 2.32 13.17
C SER A 151 -6.83 0.84 13.60
N ALA A 152 -8.05 0.25 13.69
CA ALA A 152 -8.20 -1.15 14.05
C ALA A 152 -8.05 -2.02 12.80
N LEU A 153 -6.88 -2.65 12.65
CA LEU A 153 -6.59 -3.58 11.56
C LEU A 153 -7.34 -4.90 11.72
N THR A 154 -7.80 -5.46 10.60
CA THR A 154 -8.38 -6.81 10.52
C THR A 154 -7.38 -7.83 9.98
N ARG A 155 -6.32 -7.37 9.29
CA ARG A 155 -5.17 -8.15 8.85
C ARG A 155 -3.87 -7.35 9.00
N ALA A 156 -2.85 -7.99 9.59
CA ALA A 156 -1.49 -7.46 9.68
C ALA A 156 -0.48 -8.61 9.77
N LEU A 157 0.76 -8.39 9.31
CA LEU A 157 1.84 -9.34 9.45
C LEU A 157 2.23 -9.51 10.92
N GLY A 158 2.61 -10.74 11.28
CA GLY A 158 3.09 -11.07 12.63
C GLY A 158 1.99 -11.45 13.62
N ILE A 159 0.71 -11.18 13.35
CA ILE A 159 -0.39 -11.45 14.29
C ILE A 159 -0.81 -12.93 14.27
N SER A 160 -0.73 -13.57 13.12
CA SER A 160 -1.03 -14.99 12.94
C SER A 160 0.09 -15.69 12.19
N GLY A 161 0.30 -16.99 12.45
CA GLY A 161 1.29 -17.79 11.70
C GLY A 161 1.01 -17.89 10.21
N ASP A 162 -0.28 -17.87 9.82
CA ASP A 162 -0.72 -17.87 8.44
C ASP A 162 -1.46 -16.57 8.13
N ILE A 163 -1.30 -16.08 6.89
CA ILE A 163 -1.91 -14.82 6.44
C ILE A 163 -2.41 -14.92 4.99
N GLU A 164 -3.56 -14.35 4.75
CA GLU A 164 -4.07 -14.10 3.41
C GLU A 164 -3.45 -12.80 2.87
N VAL A 165 -2.80 -12.90 1.71
CA VAL A 165 -2.17 -11.79 1.01
C VAL A 165 -3.02 -11.42 -0.20
N ASP A 166 -3.43 -10.18 -0.31
CA ASP A 166 -4.04 -9.68 -1.54
C ASP A 166 -2.94 -9.51 -2.59
N ALA A 167 -3.03 -10.26 -3.70
CA ALA A 167 -2.03 -10.24 -4.76
C ALA A 167 -2.70 -10.08 -6.12
N PHE A 168 -2.25 -9.12 -6.93
CA PHE A 168 -2.78 -8.82 -8.24
C PHE A 168 -1.76 -8.10 -9.12
N GLU A 169 -2.07 -8.01 -10.41
CA GLU A 169 -1.22 -7.38 -11.42
C GLU A 169 -1.89 -6.15 -12.02
N VAL A 170 -1.08 -5.16 -12.35
CA VAL A 170 -1.53 -3.92 -13.00
C VAL A 170 -0.63 -3.67 -14.22
N PRO A 171 -1.19 -3.62 -15.45
CA PRO A 171 -0.40 -3.25 -16.62
C PRO A 171 -0.01 -1.78 -16.54
N LEU A 172 1.27 -1.49 -16.77
CA LEU A 172 1.85 -0.17 -16.70
C LEU A 172 2.19 0.39 -18.09
N ARG A 173 2.28 1.71 -18.16
CA ARG A 173 2.73 2.44 -19.34
C ARG A 173 3.54 3.68 -18.96
N ALA A 174 4.30 4.19 -19.91
CA ALA A 174 5.00 5.45 -19.72
C ALA A 174 4.03 6.59 -19.36
N GLY A 175 4.42 7.42 -18.42
CA GLY A 175 3.60 8.50 -17.87
C GLY A 175 2.78 8.10 -16.63
N ASP A 176 2.79 6.83 -16.23
CA ASP A 176 2.20 6.40 -14.96
C ASP A 176 3.06 6.87 -13.79
N ARG A 177 2.41 7.24 -12.69
CA ARG A 177 3.02 7.51 -11.39
C ARG A 177 2.36 6.62 -10.34
N ILE A 178 3.15 5.91 -9.56
CA ILE A 178 2.69 5.06 -8.47
C ILE A 178 3.08 5.75 -7.16
N LEU A 179 2.15 5.75 -6.20
CA LEU A 179 2.40 6.14 -4.81
C LEU A 179 2.14 4.94 -3.92
N LEU A 180 3.11 4.59 -3.08
CA LEU A 180 2.91 3.75 -1.90
C LEU A 180 3.01 4.64 -0.68
N CYS A 181 2.12 4.47 0.30
CA CYS A 181 2.15 5.29 1.51
C CYS A 181 1.56 4.55 2.71
N THR A 182 2.00 4.94 3.90
CA THR A 182 1.40 4.53 5.17
C THR A 182 0.14 5.36 5.48
N ASP A 183 -0.61 4.97 6.51
CA ASP A 183 -1.88 5.60 6.90
C ASP A 183 -1.69 7.03 7.42
N GLY A 184 -0.51 7.36 8.00
CA GLY A 184 -0.18 8.72 8.39
C GLY A 184 -0.14 9.71 7.24
N LEU A 185 -0.03 9.26 5.98
CA LEU A 185 -0.20 10.11 4.81
C LEU A 185 -1.67 10.11 4.36
N SER A 186 -2.26 8.95 4.08
CA SER A 186 -3.62 8.85 3.53
C SER A 186 -4.70 9.24 4.54
N GLY A 187 -4.42 9.16 5.84
CA GLY A 187 -5.26 9.67 6.92
C GLY A 187 -5.27 11.20 7.01
N MET A 188 -4.16 11.86 6.63
CA MET A 188 -4.01 13.32 6.72
C MET A 188 -4.36 14.05 5.42
N ILE A 189 -4.29 13.39 4.28
CA ILE A 189 -4.54 14.02 2.95
C ILE A 189 -5.67 13.26 2.26
N GLU A 190 -6.70 13.97 1.82
CA GLU A 190 -7.80 13.38 1.05
C GLU A 190 -7.35 13.01 -0.38
N ASP A 191 -7.94 11.96 -0.96
CA ASP A 191 -7.60 11.44 -2.30
C ASP A 191 -7.66 12.52 -3.40
N ARG A 192 -8.62 13.47 -3.29
CA ARG A 192 -8.69 14.61 -4.21
C ARG A 192 -7.42 15.45 -4.15
N ARG A 193 -6.93 15.73 -2.94
CA ARG A 193 -5.74 16.54 -2.74
C ARG A 193 -4.47 15.76 -3.09
N LEU A 194 -4.40 14.47 -2.74
CA LEU A 194 -3.34 13.56 -3.20
C LEU A 194 -3.21 13.60 -4.72
N ARG A 195 -4.33 13.46 -5.44
CA ARG A 195 -4.35 13.55 -6.90
C ARG A 195 -3.78 14.89 -7.40
N ASP A 196 -4.15 15.99 -6.79
CA ASP A 196 -3.73 17.32 -7.26
C ASP A 196 -2.22 17.53 -7.03
N ILE A 197 -1.64 17.01 -5.94
CA ILE A 197 -0.20 17.02 -5.70
C ILE A 197 0.52 16.10 -6.71
N LEU A 198 0.04 14.86 -6.86
CA LEU A 198 0.65 13.86 -7.74
C LEU A 198 0.62 14.28 -9.22
N LYS A 199 -0.34 15.10 -9.65
CA LYS A 199 -0.43 15.68 -11.00
C LYS A 199 0.61 16.77 -11.27
N GLY A 200 1.28 17.27 -10.25
CA GLY A 200 2.33 18.26 -10.39
C GLY A 200 3.37 17.80 -11.41
N ARG A 201 3.94 18.77 -12.17
CA ARG A 201 4.99 18.50 -13.15
C ARG A 201 6.38 18.38 -12.51
N THR A 202 6.46 18.37 -11.20
CA THR A 202 7.69 18.21 -10.43
C THR A 202 8.11 16.76 -10.38
N GLY A 203 9.40 16.49 -10.23
CA GLY A 203 9.94 15.13 -10.12
C GLY A 203 9.52 14.43 -8.84
N ALA A 204 9.73 13.12 -8.79
CA ALA A 204 9.39 12.29 -7.64
C ALA A 204 9.91 12.83 -6.29
N PRO A 205 11.16 13.36 -6.16
CA PRO A 205 11.66 13.88 -4.88
C PRO A 205 10.85 15.06 -4.32
N GLU A 206 10.48 16.02 -5.18
CA GLU A 206 9.71 17.21 -4.77
C GLU A 206 8.27 16.84 -4.40
N VAL A 207 7.69 15.86 -5.11
CA VAL A 207 6.36 15.33 -4.80
C VAL A 207 6.38 14.64 -3.44
N CYS A 208 7.36 13.77 -3.15
CA CYS A 208 7.53 13.15 -1.84
C CYS A 208 7.63 14.20 -0.73
N ALA A 209 8.53 15.18 -0.88
CA ALA A 209 8.70 16.24 0.10
C ALA A 209 7.40 17.04 0.34
N THR A 210 6.64 17.34 -0.73
CA THR A 210 5.36 18.04 -0.64
C THR A 210 4.33 17.22 0.13
N LEU A 211 4.23 15.91 -0.13
CA LEU A 211 3.30 15.01 0.54
C LEU A 211 3.58 14.94 2.05
N ILE A 212 4.85 14.75 2.44
CA ILE A 212 5.25 14.71 3.85
C ILE A 212 4.94 16.04 4.55
N ALA A 213 5.34 17.15 3.93
CA ALA A 213 5.11 18.49 4.52
C ALA A 213 3.61 18.79 4.69
N GLU A 214 2.77 18.38 3.73
CA GLU A 214 1.33 18.60 3.82
C GLU A 214 0.67 17.71 4.87
N ALA A 215 1.09 16.43 5.00
CA ALA A 215 0.61 15.55 6.06
C ALA A 215 0.93 16.12 7.45
N ASN A 216 2.15 16.61 7.65
CA ASN A 216 2.56 17.28 8.89
C ASN A 216 1.76 18.57 9.12
N THR A 217 1.52 19.38 8.11
CA THR A 217 0.70 20.61 8.20
C THR A 217 -0.73 20.30 8.61
N ASN A 218 -1.28 19.17 8.18
CA ASN A 218 -2.63 18.71 8.52
C ASN A 218 -2.73 18.02 9.89
N GLY A 219 -1.64 18.01 10.65
CA GLY A 219 -1.62 17.55 12.04
C GLY A 219 -0.48 16.60 12.38
N GLY A 220 0.07 15.86 11.40
CA GLY A 220 1.22 14.96 11.62
C GLY A 220 1.02 13.99 12.79
N VAL A 221 -0.18 13.42 12.91
CA VAL A 221 -0.57 12.64 14.10
C VAL A 221 0.10 11.26 14.16
N ASP A 222 0.69 10.82 13.04
CA ASP A 222 1.37 9.55 12.92
C ASP A 222 2.68 9.67 12.14
N ASN A 223 3.46 8.59 12.11
CA ASN A 223 4.57 8.42 11.20
C ASN A 223 4.06 8.52 9.76
N VAL A 224 4.80 9.16 8.89
CA VAL A 224 4.38 9.44 7.50
C VAL A 224 5.43 8.95 6.54
N THR A 225 5.08 8.00 5.70
CA THR A 225 5.99 7.44 4.70
C THR A 225 5.37 7.44 3.31
N ALA A 226 6.14 7.83 2.31
CA ALA A 226 5.75 7.84 0.90
C ALA A 226 6.89 7.32 0.01
N VAL A 227 6.52 6.49 -0.97
CA VAL A 227 7.40 6.07 -2.09
C VAL A 227 6.69 6.44 -3.38
N ILE A 228 7.35 7.26 -4.22
CA ILE A 228 6.89 7.64 -5.55
C ILE A 228 7.71 6.90 -6.60
N ILE A 229 7.03 6.30 -7.57
CA ILE A 229 7.64 5.58 -8.68
C ILE A 229 7.08 6.16 -9.97
N ASP A 230 7.92 6.85 -10.75
CA ASP A 230 7.57 7.46 -12.03
C ASP A 230 8.06 6.58 -13.19
N LEU A 231 7.17 6.27 -14.11
CA LEU A 231 7.47 5.55 -15.35
C LEU A 231 7.65 6.54 -16.49
N VAL A 232 8.89 6.83 -16.84
CA VAL A 232 9.25 7.82 -17.85
C VAL A 232 9.49 7.14 -19.19
N ALA A 233 8.96 7.71 -20.27
CA ALA A 233 9.29 7.24 -21.61
C ALA A 233 10.79 7.42 -21.89
N GLU A 234 11.44 6.42 -22.48
CA GLU A 234 12.77 6.62 -23.04
C GLU A 234 12.68 7.49 -24.29
N GLU A 235 13.68 8.34 -24.52
CA GLU A 235 13.76 9.14 -25.74
C GLU A 235 13.86 8.17 -26.94
N GLY A 236 12.75 8.00 -27.67
CA GLY A 236 12.62 7.09 -28.81
C GLY A 236 11.39 6.20 -28.80
N ASP A 237 10.76 6.02 -27.66
CA ASP A 237 9.51 5.25 -27.55
C ASP A 237 8.32 6.19 -27.82
N ASN A 238 7.80 6.16 -29.04
CA ASN A 238 6.53 6.84 -29.38
C ASN A 238 5.39 5.82 -29.22
N PRO A 239 4.66 5.81 -28.11
CA PRO A 239 3.62 4.81 -27.90
C PRO A 239 2.49 5.02 -28.90
N ALA A 240 2.22 4.01 -29.71
CA ALA A 240 0.95 3.94 -30.43
C ALA A 240 -0.21 3.96 -29.39
N PRO A 241 -1.33 4.66 -29.66
CA PRO A 241 -2.46 4.67 -28.74
C PRO A 241 -3.03 3.26 -28.60
N VAL A 242 -2.81 2.65 -27.44
CA VAL A 242 -3.50 1.41 -27.06
C VAL A 242 -4.77 1.83 -26.30
N GLU A 243 -5.92 1.76 -26.97
CA GLU A 243 -7.21 1.81 -26.30
C GLU A 243 -7.36 0.53 -25.48
N ALA A 244 -6.95 0.55 -24.22
CA ALA A 244 -7.30 -0.49 -23.26
C ALA A 244 -8.56 -0.05 -22.52
N ASP A 245 -9.64 -0.75 -22.76
CA ASP A 245 -10.91 -0.61 -22.06
C ASP A 245 -10.72 -1.07 -20.59
N ILE A 246 -10.58 -0.10 -19.68
CA ILE A 246 -10.42 -0.35 -18.23
C ILE A 246 -11.78 -0.56 -17.54
N SER A 247 -12.88 -0.74 -18.29
CA SER A 247 -14.22 -0.93 -17.71
C SER A 247 -14.47 -2.35 -17.17
N SER A 248 -13.53 -3.29 -17.32
CA SER A 248 -13.73 -4.71 -17.00
C SER A 248 -12.83 -5.30 -15.91
N ALA A 249 -12.00 -4.51 -15.26
CA ALA A 249 -11.28 -4.99 -14.08
C ALA A 249 -12.16 -4.91 -12.83
N GLU A 250 -13.19 -5.76 -12.74
CA GLU A 250 -13.77 -6.10 -11.45
C GLU A 250 -12.73 -6.85 -10.62
N PRO A 251 -12.55 -6.51 -9.34
CA PRO A 251 -11.71 -7.29 -8.45
C PRO A 251 -12.26 -8.73 -8.43
N ALA A 252 -11.39 -9.70 -8.65
CA ALA A 252 -11.74 -11.12 -8.64
C ALA A 252 -12.20 -11.49 -7.21
N LEU A 253 -13.50 -11.53 -6.99
CA LEU A 253 -14.10 -12.08 -5.78
C LEU A 253 -13.84 -13.60 -5.73
N PRO A 254 -13.46 -14.15 -4.57
CA PRO A 254 -13.29 -15.58 -4.41
C PRO A 254 -14.57 -16.35 -4.79
N PRO A 255 -14.47 -17.56 -5.35
CA PRO A 255 -15.56 -18.26 -6.05
C PRO A 255 -16.78 -18.63 -5.20
N GLU A 256 -16.73 -18.52 -3.89
CA GLU A 256 -17.85 -18.94 -3.01
C GLU A 256 -19.00 -17.94 -2.88
N LYS A 257 -18.90 -16.71 -3.37
CA LYS A 257 -19.97 -15.70 -3.22
C LYS A 257 -20.83 -15.46 -4.47
N ARG A 258 -20.68 -16.25 -5.55
CA ARG A 258 -21.51 -16.11 -6.78
C ARG A 258 -22.98 -16.56 -6.65
N GLY A 259 -23.38 -17.16 -5.55
CA GLY A 259 -24.72 -17.75 -5.36
C GLY A 259 -25.80 -16.82 -4.78
N TRP A 260 -25.46 -15.69 -4.19
CA TRP A 260 -26.41 -14.92 -3.38
C TRP A 260 -27.17 -13.80 -4.13
N PHE A 261 -26.63 -13.29 -5.22
CA PHE A 261 -27.22 -12.15 -5.94
C PHE A 261 -28.43 -12.48 -6.84
N ARG A 262 -28.83 -13.75 -7.00
CA ARG A 262 -29.94 -14.14 -7.86
C ARG A 262 -31.33 -14.26 -7.17
N ARG A 263 -31.45 -14.00 -5.86
CA ARG A 263 -32.73 -14.20 -5.14
C ARG A 263 -33.49 -12.95 -4.72
N CYS A 264 -32.98 -11.74 -4.93
CA CYS A 264 -33.64 -10.53 -4.44
C CYS A 264 -34.35 -9.67 -5.49
N PHE A 265 -34.30 -9.97 -6.78
CA PHE A 265 -35.08 -9.24 -7.80
C PHE A 265 -35.83 -10.19 -8.72
N GLY A 266 -36.83 -10.82 -8.15
CA GLY A 266 -37.84 -11.54 -8.92
C GLY A 266 -39.22 -11.29 -8.30
N LYS A 267 -40.07 -10.52 -9.03
CA LYS A 267 -41.50 -10.22 -8.82
C LYS A 267 -41.83 -9.01 -7.95
N GLN A 268 -42.03 -7.84 -8.53
CA GLN A 268 -43.40 -7.33 -8.91
C GLN A 268 -43.21 -6.18 -9.91
#